data_b272ad582df870b4c443e966d3b25498
#
_entry.id   b272ad582df870b4c443e966d3b25498
#
_cell.length_a   1.000
_cell.length_b   1.000
_cell.length_c   1.000
_cell.angle_alpha   90.00
_cell.angle_beta   90.00
_cell.angle_gamma   90.00
#
_symmetry.space_group_name_H-M   'P 1'
#
loop_
_entity.id
_entity.type
_entity.pdbx_description
1 polymer ?
#
loop_
_entity_poly.entity_id
_entity_poly.type
_entity_poly.pdbx_seq_one_letter_code
_entity_poly.pdbx_strand_id
1 'polypeptide(L)'
;MSDCLFCKMVNGEIAPDIVYENEAVLAFRDINPRAPTHVLVIPKKHIPTLADMTDEDTVLMGEIMQAAKKVAEQEGIAESGYR
;
A
#
# COMPACT_ATOMS: atom_id res chain seq x y z
N MET A 1 -14.02 -5.88 -12.97
CA MET A 1 -13.31 -5.60 -12.26
C MET A 1 -13.10 -6.40 -11.19
N SER A 2 -13.66 -7.20 -10.91
CA SER A 2 -13.62 -7.91 -9.76
C SER A 2 -12.51 -8.87 -9.55
N ASP A 3 -11.67 -9.14 -10.54
CA ASP A 3 -10.57 -10.07 -10.38
C ASP A 3 -9.35 -9.47 -9.70
N CYS A 4 -9.33 -8.17 -9.45
CA CYS A 4 -8.21 -7.52 -8.79
C CYS A 4 -8.19 -7.85 -7.30
N LEU A 5 -7.16 -8.54 -6.85
CA LEU A 5 -7.02 -8.91 -5.44
C LEU A 5 -6.99 -7.68 -4.54
N PHE A 6 -6.27 -6.64 -4.95
CA PHE A 6 -6.18 -5.43 -4.14
C PHE A 6 -7.48 -4.66 -4.11
N CYS A 7 -8.24 -4.66 -5.19
CA CYS A 7 -9.57 -4.06 -5.20
C CYS A 7 -10.52 -4.77 -4.25
N LYS A 8 -10.40 -6.09 -4.14
CA LYS A 8 -11.21 -6.86 -3.20
C LYS A 8 -10.87 -6.51 -1.76
N MET A 9 -9.59 -6.24 -1.47
CA MET A 9 -9.17 -5.82 -0.13
C MET A 9 -9.74 -4.43 0.20
N VAL A 10 -9.69 -3.51 -0.75
CA VAL A 10 -10.20 -2.16 -0.56
C VAL A 10 -11.71 -2.19 -0.33
N ASN A 11 -12.41 -3.06 -1.03
CA ASN A 11 -13.86 -3.17 -0.93
C ASN A 11 -14.33 -4.02 0.27
N GLY A 12 -13.40 -4.58 1.04
CA GLY A 12 -13.76 -5.38 2.20
C GLY A 12 -14.13 -6.82 1.91
N GLU A 13 -13.94 -7.28 0.68
CA GLU A 13 -14.24 -8.66 0.32
C GLU A 13 -13.19 -9.63 0.84
N ILE A 14 -11.97 -9.16 1.04
CA ILE A 14 -10.86 -9.90 1.63
C ILE A 14 -10.36 -9.08 2.80
N ALA A 15 -10.15 -9.70 3.94
CA ALA A 15 -9.73 -9.00 5.16
C ALA A 15 -8.21 -9.08 5.33
N PRO A 16 -7.47 -8.08 4.91
CA PRO A 16 -6.01 -8.07 5.08
C PRO A 16 -5.62 -7.68 6.50
N ASP A 17 -4.38 -7.96 6.86
CA ASP A 17 -3.81 -7.52 8.13
C ASP A 17 -3.33 -6.08 7.95
N ILE A 18 -4.20 -5.12 8.22
CA ILE A 18 -3.95 -3.71 7.96
C ILE A 18 -3.04 -3.11 9.03
N VAL A 19 -1.98 -2.43 8.59
CA VAL A 19 -1.07 -1.72 9.50
C VAL A 19 -1.23 -0.21 9.40
N TYR A 20 -1.80 0.30 8.31
CA TYR A 20 -2.05 1.73 8.14
C TYR A 20 -3.10 1.92 7.04
N GLU A 21 -3.99 2.86 7.23
CA GLU A 21 -5.02 3.14 6.23
C GLU A 21 -5.48 4.59 6.35
N ASN A 22 -5.74 5.23 5.21
CA ASN A 22 -6.44 6.49 5.16
C ASN A 22 -7.37 6.47 3.95
N GLU A 23 -7.93 7.61 3.57
CA GLU A 23 -8.90 7.66 2.47
C GLU A 23 -8.33 7.24 1.13
N ALA A 24 -7.04 7.41 0.93
CA ALA A 24 -6.39 7.20 -0.37
C ALA A 24 -5.50 5.97 -0.43
N VAL A 25 -5.02 5.46 0.71
CA VAL A 25 -3.95 4.47 0.76
C VAL A 25 -4.28 3.37 1.76
N LEU A 26 -3.88 2.15 1.44
CA LEU A 26 -3.99 0.99 2.31
C LEU A 26 -2.63 0.32 2.42
N ALA A 27 -2.17 0.06 3.64
CA ALA A 27 -0.94 -0.68 3.88
C ALA A 27 -1.25 -1.91 4.72
N PHE A 28 -0.77 -3.06 4.30
CA PHE A 28 -1.06 -4.33 4.96
C PHE A 28 0.12 -5.28 4.87
N ARG A 29 0.16 -6.25 5.79
CA ARG A 29 1.24 -7.23 5.80
C ARG A 29 1.02 -8.25 4.70
N ASP A 30 2.11 -8.62 4.02
CA ASP A 30 2.06 -9.65 2.99
C ASP A 30 1.78 -11.00 3.64
N ILE A 31 0.89 -11.78 3.04
CA ILE A 31 0.57 -13.10 3.56
C ILE A 31 1.68 -14.10 3.27
N ASN A 32 2.57 -13.79 2.31
CA ASN A 32 3.74 -14.61 2.00
C ASN A 32 4.99 -13.76 2.11
N PRO A 33 5.37 -13.33 3.34
CA PRO A 33 6.47 -12.39 3.49
C PRO A 33 7.80 -13.02 3.09
N ARG A 34 8.62 -12.22 2.41
CA ARG A 34 9.96 -12.63 2.00
C ARG A 34 11.03 -12.01 2.88
N ALA A 35 10.62 -11.31 3.92
CA ALA A 35 11.49 -10.65 4.87
C ALA A 35 10.74 -10.60 6.20
N PRO A 36 11.45 -10.40 7.33
CA PRO A 36 10.79 -10.28 8.63
C PRO A 36 9.72 -9.18 8.65
N THR A 37 9.95 -8.10 7.92
CA THR A 37 8.94 -7.05 7.75
C THR A 37 8.68 -6.89 6.26
N HIS A 38 7.49 -7.28 5.83
CA HIS A 38 7.10 -7.16 4.42
C HIS A 38 5.68 -6.61 4.37
N VAL A 39 5.58 -5.31 4.17
CA VAL A 39 4.30 -4.59 4.11
C VAL A 39 4.12 -4.02 2.72
N LEU A 40 2.94 -4.20 2.17
CA LEU A 40 2.58 -3.66 0.87
C LEU A 40 1.77 -2.38 1.07
N VAL A 41 2.12 -1.34 0.35
CA VAL A 41 1.40 -0.05 0.39
C VAL A 41 0.78 0.16 -0.97
N ILE A 42 -0.54 0.26 -1.00
CA ILE A 42 -1.27 0.38 -2.26
C ILE A 42 -2.21 1.59 -2.23
N PRO A 43 -2.47 2.20 -3.40
CA PRO A 43 -3.53 3.19 -3.49
C PRO A 43 -4.88 2.49 -3.50
N LYS A 44 -5.90 3.16 -2.98
CA LYS A 44 -7.25 2.61 -3.05
C LYS A 44 -7.83 2.75 -4.46
N LYS A 45 -7.31 3.70 -5.24
CA LYS A 45 -7.66 3.84 -6.65
C LYS A 45 -7.00 2.70 -7.43
N HIS A 46 -7.75 2.04 -8.29
CA HIS A 46 -7.20 0.97 -9.11
C HIS A 46 -6.32 1.53 -10.23
N ILE A 47 -5.02 1.30 -10.15
CA ILE A 47 -4.04 1.71 -11.17
C ILE A 47 -3.23 0.46 -11.48
N PRO A 48 -3.54 -0.26 -12.57
CA PRO A 48 -2.91 -1.57 -12.86
C PRO A 48 -1.40 -1.49 -13.06
N THR A 49 -0.91 -0.46 -13.73
CA THR A 49 0.51 -0.32 -13.99
C THR A 49 0.93 1.13 -13.91
N LEU A 50 2.23 1.36 -13.83
CA LEU A 50 2.77 2.71 -13.82
C LEU A 50 2.34 3.50 -15.08
N ALA A 51 2.22 2.82 -16.21
CA ALA A 51 1.81 3.45 -17.46
C ALA A 51 0.38 3.98 -17.41
N ASP A 52 -0.45 3.46 -16.50
CA ASP A 52 -1.84 3.89 -16.36
C ASP A 52 -2.00 5.10 -15.44
N MET A 53 -0.92 5.57 -14.83
CA MET A 53 -0.94 6.78 -14.03
C MET A 53 -1.17 8.01 -14.89
N THR A 54 -1.88 8.99 -14.34
CA THR A 54 -2.08 10.28 -14.99
C THR A 54 -1.54 11.38 -14.10
N ASP A 55 -1.53 12.61 -14.62
CA ASP A 55 -1.07 13.77 -13.84
C ASP A 55 -1.93 13.98 -12.60
N GLU A 56 -3.19 13.53 -12.64
CA GLU A 56 -4.08 13.65 -11.50
C GLU A 56 -3.67 12.74 -10.34
N ASP A 57 -2.83 11.74 -10.60
CA ASP A 57 -2.39 10.82 -9.58
C ASP A 57 -1.14 11.30 -8.82
N THR A 58 -0.64 12.49 -9.14
CA THR A 58 0.57 13.01 -8.51
C THR A 58 0.45 13.13 -6.98
N VAL A 59 -0.66 13.67 -6.51
CA VAL A 59 -0.89 13.79 -5.07
C VAL A 59 -1.02 12.43 -4.43
N LEU A 60 -1.69 11.51 -5.10
CA LEU A 60 -1.86 10.14 -4.61
C LEU A 60 -0.50 9.44 -4.45
N MET A 61 0.40 9.63 -5.40
CA MET A 61 1.74 9.03 -5.31
C MET A 61 2.50 9.61 -4.13
N GLY A 62 2.36 10.90 -3.87
CA GLY A 62 2.96 11.53 -2.69
C GLY A 62 2.41 10.95 -1.40
N GLU A 63 1.11 10.70 -1.36
CA GLU A 63 0.48 10.10 -0.19
C GLU A 63 0.98 8.68 0.06
N ILE A 64 1.21 7.91 -0.99
CA ILE A 64 1.77 6.57 -0.88
C ILE A 64 3.16 6.64 -0.26
N MET A 65 4.00 7.57 -0.70
CA MET A 65 5.35 7.71 -0.16
C MET A 65 5.31 8.12 1.31
N GLN A 66 4.41 9.02 1.70
CA GLN A 66 4.26 9.41 3.09
C GLN A 66 3.76 8.25 3.95
N ALA A 67 2.83 7.46 3.43
CA ALA A 67 2.33 6.28 4.13
C ALA A 67 3.46 5.26 4.33
N ALA A 68 4.29 5.06 3.31
CA ALA A 68 5.42 4.14 3.41
C ALA A 68 6.39 4.59 4.51
N LYS A 69 6.64 5.89 4.61
CA LYS A 69 7.50 6.44 5.66
C LYS A 69 6.92 6.16 7.05
N LYS A 70 5.62 6.39 7.23
CA LYS A 70 4.95 6.15 8.51
C LYS A 70 5.00 4.68 8.91
N VAL A 71 4.76 3.80 7.95
CA VAL A 71 4.82 2.35 8.19
C VAL A 71 6.23 1.94 8.58
N ALA A 72 7.26 2.47 7.91
CA ALA A 72 8.65 2.15 8.23
C ALA A 72 8.97 2.57 9.67
N GLU A 73 8.46 3.72 10.11
CA GLU A 73 8.66 4.18 11.48
C GLU A 73 7.97 3.26 12.48
N GLN A 74 6.73 2.85 12.17
CA GLN A 74 5.98 1.95 13.05
C GLN A 74 6.64 0.59 13.17
N GLU A 75 7.23 0.08 12.10
CA GLU A 75 7.87 -1.24 12.09
C GLU A 75 9.31 -1.19 12.59
N GLY A 76 9.85 -0.01 12.88
CA GLY A 76 11.19 0.13 13.42
C GLY A 76 12.29 -0.07 12.40
N ILE A 77 12.01 0.11 11.11
CA ILE A 77 13.01 -0.11 10.07
C ILE A 77 13.44 1.17 9.37
N ALA A 78 13.00 2.33 9.88
CA ALA A 78 13.30 3.61 9.22
C ALA A 78 14.80 3.88 9.12
N GLU A 79 15.58 3.47 10.13
CA GLU A 79 17.01 3.69 10.13
C GLU A 79 17.80 2.57 9.48
N SER A 80 17.28 1.36 9.49
CA SER A 80 17.97 0.23 8.88
C SER A 80 17.75 0.14 7.37
N GLY A 81 16.79 0.89 6.87
CA GLY A 81 16.50 0.96 5.44
C GLY A 81 15.32 0.12 5.01
N TYR A 82 14.78 0.48 3.85
CA TYR A 82 13.62 -0.19 3.28
C TYR A 82 13.54 0.14 1.79
N ARG A 83 12.67 -0.56 1.09
CA ARG A 83 12.47 -0.29 -0.33
C ARG A 83 11.08 -0.69 -0.77
#